data_7ba16f297e349c2be2669fb476b08e1b
#
_entry.id   7ba16f297e349c2be2669fb476b08e1b
#
_cell.length_a   1.000
_cell.length_b   1.000
_cell.length_c   1.000
_cell.angle_alpha   90.00
_cell.angle_beta   90.00
_cell.angle_gamma   90.00
#
_symmetry.space_group_name_H-M   'P 1'
#
loop_
_entity.id
_entity.type
_entity.pdbx_description
1 polymer ?
#
loop_
_entity_poly.entity_id
_entity_poly.type
_entity_poly.pdbx_seq_one_letter_code
_entity_poly.pdbx_strand_id
1 'polypeptide(L)' 'MKVIIFPQDDNKVSVVIPAPEYADQIEAVAQKDVPAGKPFRIIDYSELPSRASRDRWLWTQSGPLDVAS' A
#
# COMPACT_ATOMS: atom_id res chain seq x y z
N MET A 1 -9.45 1.97 9.26
CA MET A 1 -8.10 1.45 9.50
C MET A 1 -7.21 1.83 8.33
N LYS A 2 -6.08 2.44 8.61
CA LYS A 2 -5.16 2.87 7.56
C LYS A 2 -4.14 1.78 7.26
N VAL A 3 -3.78 1.66 5.99
CA VAL A 3 -2.76 0.73 5.52
C VAL A 3 -1.78 1.48 4.62
N ILE A 4 -0.61 0.89 4.41
CA ILE A 4 0.43 1.47 3.59
C ILE A 4 0.55 0.63 2.31
N ILE A 5 0.61 1.29 1.16
CA ILE A 5 0.82 0.61 -0.11
C ILE A 5 2.06 1.19 -0.78
N PHE A 6 2.82 0.33 -1.45
CA PHE A 6 4.01 0.75 -2.18
C PHE A 6 4.27 -0.23 -3.34
N PRO A 7 5.00 0.23 -4.39
CA PRO A 7 5.31 -0.65 -5.51
C PRO A 7 6.48 -1.58 -5.22
N GLN A 8 6.37 -2.82 -5.67
CA GLN A 8 7.49 -3.76 -5.70
C GLN A 8 8.31 -3.54 -6.97
N ASP A 9 9.40 -4.29 -7.10
CA ASP A 9 10.29 -4.17 -8.27
C ASP A 9 9.58 -4.52 -9.59
N ASP A 10 8.55 -5.35 -9.54
CA ASP A 10 7.74 -5.71 -10.70
C ASP A 10 6.53 -4.81 -10.91
N ASN A 11 6.49 -3.67 -10.20
CA ASN A 11 5.39 -2.70 -10.22
C ASN A 11 4.09 -3.22 -9.62
N LYS A 12 4.08 -4.38 -9.01
CA LYS A 12 2.92 -4.83 -8.25
C LYS A 12 2.83 -4.08 -6.93
N VAL A 13 1.61 -3.86 -6.48
CA VAL A 13 1.38 -3.12 -5.24
C VAL A 13 1.48 -4.05 -4.04
N SER A 14 2.33 -3.69 -3.09
CA SER A 14 2.41 -4.36 -1.79
C SER A 14 1.57 -3.61 -0.77
N VAL A 15 0.95 -4.34 0.13
CA VAL A 15 0.13 -3.77 1.21
C VAL A 15 0.76 -4.12 2.54
N VAL A 16 1.00 -3.11 3.37
CA VAL A 16 1.47 -3.28 4.74
C VAL A 16 0.34 -2.91 5.69
N ILE A 17 -0.06 -3.83 6.54
CA ILE A 17 -1.10 -3.61 7.54
C ILE A 17 -0.40 -3.47 8.89
N PRO A 18 -0.28 -2.25 9.43
CA PRO A 18 0.39 -2.06 10.71
C PRO A 18 -0.43 -2.66 11.86
N ALA A 19 0.26 -3.06 12.92
CA ALA A 19 -0.43 -3.52 14.11
C ALA A 19 -1.26 -2.36 14.70
N PRO A 20 -2.42 -2.66 15.34
CA PRO A 20 -3.27 -1.61 15.89
C PRO A 20 -2.55 -0.65 16.84
N GLU A 21 -1.57 -1.15 17.58
CA GLU A 21 -0.78 -0.33 18.51
C GLU A 21 0.09 0.71 17.81
N TYR A 22 0.36 0.54 16.53
CA TYR A 22 1.14 1.48 15.72
C TYR A 22 0.29 2.35 14.81
N ALA A 23 -1.03 2.29 14.94
CA ALA A 23 -1.93 3.03 14.05
C ALA A 23 -1.66 4.54 14.08
N ASP A 24 -1.24 5.08 15.24
CA ASP A 24 -0.91 6.50 15.38
C ASP A 24 0.46 6.86 14.82
N GLN A 25 1.26 5.85 14.45
CA GLN A 25 2.62 6.03 13.95
C GLN A 25 2.78 5.42 12.57
N ILE A 26 1.73 5.46 11.76
CA ILE A 26 1.71 4.79 10.47
C ILE A 26 2.81 5.30 9.53
N GLU A 27 3.14 6.58 9.59
CA GLU A 27 4.22 7.13 8.77
C GLU A 27 5.58 6.55 9.17
N ALA A 28 5.81 6.36 10.46
CA ALA A 28 7.05 5.74 10.93
C ALA A 28 7.14 4.29 10.49
N VAL A 29 6.00 3.57 10.51
CA VAL A 29 5.94 2.20 10.00
C VAL A 29 6.25 2.17 8.51
N ALA A 30 5.70 3.13 7.74
CA ALA A 30 5.98 3.21 6.32
C ALA A 30 7.46 3.43 6.05
N GLN A 31 8.10 4.35 6.77
CA GLN A 31 9.52 4.63 6.59
C GLN A 31 10.39 3.40 6.92
N LYS A 32 9.94 2.57 7.83
CA LYS A 32 10.67 1.38 8.24
C LYS A 32 10.46 0.22 7.28
N ASP A 33 9.22 -0.01 6.84
CA ASP A 33 8.86 -1.18 6.07
C ASP A 33 8.94 -0.97 4.56
N VAL A 34 8.79 0.27 4.09
CA VAL A 34 8.93 0.57 2.66
C VAL A 34 10.41 0.72 2.32
N PRO A 35 10.92 0.02 1.30
CA PRO A 35 12.31 0.15 0.91
C PRO A 35 12.68 1.59 0.56
N ALA A 36 13.90 1.97 0.91
CA ALA A 36 14.38 3.33 0.62
C ALA A 36 14.33 3.62 -0.87
N GLY A 37 13.88 4.82 -1.22
CA GLY A 37 13.79 5.24 -2.60
C GLY A 37 12.49 4.88 -3.29
N LYS A 38 11.62 4.11 -2.65
CA LYS A 38 10.32 3.76 -3.23
C LYS A 38 9.23 4.69 -2.71
N PRO A 39 8.30 5.12 -3.58
CA PRO A 39 7.15 5.89 -3.14
C PRO A 39 6.19 5.00 -2.33
N PHE A 40 5.37 5.62 -1.50
CA PHE A 40 4.31 4.90 -0.79
C PHE A 40 3.11 5.80 -0.63
N ARG A 41 1.95 5.20 -0.37
CA ARG A 41 0.73 5.92 -0.02
C ARG A 41 0.08 5.28 1.20
N ILE A 42 -0.60 6.11 1.97
CA ILE A 42 -1.39 5.65 3.11
C ILE A 42 -2.85 5.81 2.71
N ILE A 43 -3.57 4.70 2.68
CA ILE A 43 -4.99 4.69 2.32
C ILE A 43 -5.79 3.94 3.38
N ASP A 44 -7.11 4.08 3.33
CA ASP A 44 -7.98 3.32 4.22
C ASP A 44 -8.09 1.88 3.74
N TYR A 45 -8.18 0.95 4.68
CA TYR A 45 -8.34 -0.47 4.37
C TYR A 45 -9.53 -0.73 3.45
N SER A 46 -10.61 0.03 3.62
CA SER A 46 -11.81 -0.11 2.80
C SER A 46 -11.59 0.27 1.33
N GLU A 47 -10.52 0.98 1.02
CA GLU A 47 -10.19 1.36 -0.35
C GLU A 47 -9.39 0.28 -1.09
N LEU A 48 -8.99 -0.79 -0.40
CA LEU A 48 -8.25 -1.88 -1.06
C LEU A 48 -9.18 -2.64 -1.99
N PRO A 49 -8.67 -3.07 -3.16
CA PRO A 49 -9.45 -3.95 -4.04
C PRO A 49 -9.64 -5.32 -3.38
N SER A 50 -10.56 -6.13 -3.94
CA SER A 50 -10.77 -7.48 -3.46
C SER A 50 -9.47 -8.29 -3.58
N ARG A 51 -9.38 -9.40 -2.82
CA ARG A 51 -8.18 -10.26 -2.87
C ARG A 51 -7.88 -10.74 -4.28
N ALA A 52 -8.90 -11.08 -5.04
CA ALA A 52 -8.71 -11.53 -6.42
C ALA A 52 -8.10 -10.43 -7.30
N SER A 53 -8.46 -9.17 -7.04
CA SER A 53 -7.94 -8.03 -7.81
C SER A 53 -6.58 -7.59 -7.34
N ARG A 54 -6.20 -7.87 -6.08
CA ARG A 54 -4.90 -7.43 -5.54
C ARG A 54 -3.72 -8.05 -6.29
N ASP A 55 -3.87 -9.28 -6.76
CA ASP A 55 -2.80 -9.94 -7.50
C ASP A 55 -2.49 -9.25 -8.83
N ARG A 56 -3.45 -8.47 -9.37
CA ARG A 56 -3.32 -7.73 -10.61
C ARG A 56 -3.19 -6.22 -10.38
N TRP A 57 -3.08 -5.79 -9.13
CA TRP A 57 -3.01 -4.39 -8.79
C TRP A 57 -1.60 -3.88 -9.05
N LEU A 58 -1.49 -2.93 -9.96
CA LEU A 58 -0.21 -2.41 -10.41
C LEU A 58 -0.03 -0.97 -9.98
N TRP A 59 1.22 -0.60 -9.77
CA TRP A 59 1.60 0.77 -9.47
C TRP A 59 1.94 1.48 -10.78
N THR A 60 1.39 2.68 -10.97
CA THR A 60 1.65 3.52 -12.14
C THR A 60 2.40 4.77 -11.73
N GLN A 61 2.78 5.59 -12.71
CA GLN A 61 3.41 6.88 -12.41
C GLN A 61 2.54 7.80 -11.57
N SER A 62 1.23 7.65 -11.68
CA SER A 62 0.27 8.44 -10.91
C SER A 62 -0.09 7.81 -9.57
N GLY A 63 0.46 6.63 -9.26
CA GLY A 63 0.13 5.87 -8.07
C GLY A 63 -0.48 4.52 -8.41
N PRO A 64 -1.18 3.89 -7.48
CA PRO A 64 -1.80 2.59 -7.75
C PRO A 64 -2.88 2.73 -8.81
N LEU A 65 -2.98 1.69 -9.65
CA LEU A 65 -4.01 1.64 -10.70
C LEU A 65 -5.38 1.52 -10.05
N ASP A 66 -6.35 2.28 -10.59
CA ASP A 66 -7.74 2.13 -10.15
C ASP A 66 -8.26 0.78 -10.63
N VAL A 67 -8.66 -0.04 -9.68
CA VAL A 67 -9.25 -1.34 -10.00
C VAL A 67 -10.74 -1.25 -9.70
N ALA A 68 -11.55 -1.45 -10.73
CA ALA A 68 -12.99 -1.50 -10.55
C ALA A 68 -13.35 -2.72 -9.68
N SER A 69 -13.96 -2.45 -8.56
CA SER A 69 -14.39 -3.49 -7.63
C SER A 69 -15.64 -4.20 -8.12
#